data_a5b2ae42f1654425bb6bd25dd1a753e0
#
_entry.id   a5b2ae42f1654425bb6bd25dd1a753e0
#
_cell.length_a   1.000
_cell.length_b   1.000
_cell.length_c   1.000
_cell.angle_alpha   90.00
_cell.angle_beta   90.00
_cell.angle_gamma   90.00
#
_symmetry.space_group_name_H-M   'P 1'
#
loop_
_entity.id
_entity.type
_entity.pdbx_description
1 polymer ?
#
loop_
_entity_poly.entity_id
_entity_poly.type
_entity_poly.pdbx_seq_one_letter_code
_entity_poly.pdbx_strand_id
1 'polypeptide(L)'
;MLKSEELTLKLEDVKNKIKTLQAENKIEEAHAKLAEIENLKKEIEVAKTLEKEEAKEAENKIENRGDNKMEKVNVLRAIIKDMTNKRLTDAEKEAVKNSINGESYILPQDISTKIRELVRDNKSFKDILGGIKTTATTGAFPIEDFENVTELVDFEDGTEIEEAQDIRFRQVKFALKQKGALIPLSNTLLAMTDNDLINYVARVFARKAVATYNKMAVETLKQNKTVKTLADVKALSKALTTEIDPALLGGSVIVTNQDGYAHIASNVDGNSIAYLQPDLSKQKALCVDGVPVIVFSNATLKTVSEKAPVFYGNLAMGASFVDAGTYQFAYSAEAGFTKNVTMARVINHVDCIQTDKSDVVYQVGEITLP
;
A
#
# COMPACT_ATOMS: atom_id res chain seq x y z
N MET A 1 -35.51 17.77 8.63
CA MET A 1 -36.67 17.86 7.75
C MET A 1 -36.59 19.17 6.98
N LEU A 2 -36.68 19.12 5.68
CA LEU A 2 -36.70 20.34 4.84
C LEU A 2 -38.02 21.10 5.09
N LYS A 3 -37.95 22.40 5.03
CA LYS A 3 -39.13 23.28 5.30
C LYS A 3 -40.27 23.00 4.32
N SER A 4 -39.94 22.63 3.08
CA SER A 4 -40.90 22.18 2.06
C SER A 4 -41.61 20.86 2.42
N GLU A 5 -40.94 19.94 3.08
CA GLU A 5 -41.53 18.68 3.55
C GLU A 5 -42.53 18.91 4.69
N GLU A 6 -42.16 19.80 5.65
CA GLU A 6 -43.06 20.15 6.77
C GLU A 6 -44.33 20.81 6.31
N LEU A 7 -44.21 21.77 5.35
CA LEU A 7 -45.37 22.39 4.74
C LEU A 7 -46.23 21.46 3.90
N THR A 8 -45.63 20.45 3.27
CA THR A 8 -46.33 19.41 2.51
C THR A 8 -47.17 18.55 3.43
N LEU A 9 -46.65 18.16 4.60
CA LEU A 9 -47.39 17.43 5.62
C LEU A 9 -48.59 18.25 6.16
N LYS A 10 -48.40 19.53 6.44
CA LYS A 10 -49.48 20.44 6.85
C LYS A 10 -50.59 20.57 5.79
N LEU A 11 -50.20 20.59 4.51
CA LEU A 11 -51.16 20.63 3.41
C LEU A 11 -51.98 19.35 3.31
N GLU A 12 -51.37 18.17 3.56
CA GLU A 12 -52.11 16.87 3.63
C GLU A 12 -53.11 16.84 4.80
N ASP A 13 -52.69 17.32 5.97
CA ASP A 13 -53.56 17.42 7.14
C ASP A 13 -54.77 18.34 6.91
N VAL A 14 -54.57 19.49 6.27
CA VAL A 14 -55.69 20.40 5.92
C VAL A 14 -56.62 19.79 4.88
N LYS A 15 -56.06 19.09 3.87
CA LYS A 15 -56.90 18.33 2.88
C LYS A 15 -57.74 17.25 3.54
N ASN A 16 -57.21 16.52 4.51
CA ASN A 16 -57.96 15.49 5.23
C ASN A 16 -59.07 16.12 6.09
N LYS A 17 -58.80 17.25 6.76
CA LYS A 17 -59.81 18.01 7.50
C LYS A 17 -60.92 18.53 6.60
N ILE A 18 -60.63 18.98 5.39
CA ILE A 18 -61.67 19.38 4.43
C ILE A 18 -62.57 18.21 4.04
N LYS A 19 -61.97 17.04 3.78
CA LYS A 19 -62.77 15.81 3.47
C LYS A 19 -63.69 15.41 4.61
N THR A 20 -63.26 15.53 5.85
CA THR A 20 -64.09 15.27 7.02
C THR A 20 -65.21 16.29 7.17
N LEU A 21 -64.93 17.60 6.98
CA LEU A 21 -65.93 18.66 7.03
C LEU A 21 -66.96 18.54 5.89
N GLN A 22 -66.56 18.10 4.71
CA GLN A 22 -67.47 17.80 3.60
C GLN A 22 -68.41 16.62 3.93
N ALA A 23 -67.88 15.58 4.57
CA ALA A 23 -68.68 14.43 5.03
C ALA A 23 -69.71 14.82 6.13
N GLU A 24 -69.39 15.85 6.94
CA GLU A 24 -70.25 16.40 7.98
C GLU A 24 -71.22 17.48 7.47
N ASN A 25 -71.24 17.77 6.15
CA ASN A 25 -72.12 18.77 5.49
C ASN A 25 -71.89 20.22 5.94
N LYS A 26 -70.65 20.53 6.49
CA LYS A 26 -70.26 21.87 6.92
C LYS A 26 -69.54 22.62 5.79
N ILE A 27 -70.32 23.04 4.77
CA ILE A 27 -69.79 23.55 3.51
C ILE A 27 -69.09 24.92 3.67
N GLU A 28 -69.55 25.79 4.55
CA GLU A 28 -68.89 27.11 4.79
C GLU A 28 -67.52 27.01 5.45
N GLU A 29 -67.36 26.10 6.43
CA GLU A 29 -66.07 25.86 7.06
C GLU A 29 -65.09 25.18 6.12
N ALA A 30 -65.56 24.31 5.23
CA ALA A 30 -64.74 23.68 4.20
C ALA A 30 -64.25 24.71 3.18
N HIS A 31 -65.08 25.73 2.81
CA HIS A 31 -64.69 26.80 1.90
C HIS A 31 -63.62 27.72 2.49
N ALA A 32 -63.70 28.06 3.79
CA ALA A 32 -62.67 28.84 4.48
C ALA A 32 -61.32 28.13 4.48
N LYS A 33 -61.30 26.80 4.58
CA LYS A 33 -60.06 26.00 4.55
C LYS A 33 -59.47 25.81 3.15
N LEU A 34 -60.23 26.07 2.08
CA LEU A 34 -59.71 26.06 0.71
C LEU A 34 -58.70 27.24 0.47
N ALA A 35 -59.00 28.40 1.05
CA ALA A 35 -58.06 29.54 0.99
C ALA A 35 -56.75 29.24 1.70
N GLU A 36 -56.79 28.47 2.80
CA GLU A 36 -55.59 28.01 3.53
C GLU A 36 -54.72 27.08 2.67
N ILE A 37 -55.34 26.21 1.86
CA ILE A 37 -54.65 25.33 0.90
C ILE A 37 -53.91 26.14 -0.18
N GLU A 38 -54.56 27.18 -0.72
CA GLU A 38 -53.92 28.00 -1.75
C GLU A 38 -52.68 28.75 -1.20
N ASN A 39 -52.76 29.25 0.02
CA ASN A 39 -51.62 29.91 0.67
C ASN A 39 -50.49 28.89 0.97
N LEU A 40 -50.81 27.71 1.52
CA LEU A 40 -49.81 26.68 1.76
C LEU A 40 -49.14 26.19 0.47
N LYS A 41 -49.87 26.10 -0.65
CA LYS A 41 -49.26 25.79 -1.96
C LYS A 41 -48.24 26.81 -2.40
N LYS A 42 -48.56 28.13 -2.25
CA LYS A 42 -47.62 29.19 -2.56
C LYS A 42 -46.40 29.17 -1.66
N GLU A 43 -46.60 28.92 -0.36
CA GLU A 43 -45.48 28.82 0.57
C GLU A 43 -44.58 27.59 0.26
N ILE A 44 -45.15 26.48 -0.15
CA ILE A 44 -44.38 25.28 -0.58
C ILE A 44 -43.57 25.60 -1.86
N GLU A 45 -44.13 26.33 -2.81
CA GLU A 45 -43.45 26.70 -4.04
C GLU A 45 -42.28 27.67 -3.76
N VAL A 46 -42.47 28.62 -2.88
CA VAL A 46 -41.41 29.56 -2.43
C VAL A 46 -40.34 28.78 -1.64
N ALA A 47 -40.72 27.88 -0.73
CA ALA A 47 -39.76 27.09 0.03
C ALA A 47 -38.92 26.18 -0.89
N LYS A 48 -39.55 25.52 -1.89
CA LYS A 48 -38.84 24.71 -2.89
C LYS A 48 -37.90 25.49 -3.79
N THR A 49 -38.27 26.76 -4.14
CA THR A 49 -37.38 27.64 -4.92
C THR A 49 -36.18 28.06 -4.09
N LEU A 50 -36.40 28.48 -2.84
CA LEU A 50 -35.30 28.81 -1.90
C LEU A 50 -34.38 27.64 -1.61
N GLU A 51 -34.95 26.47 -1.36
CA GLU A 51 -34.15 25.26 -1.15
C GLU A 51 -33.32 24.85 -2.39
N LYS A 52 -33.87 25.07 -3.61
CA LYS A 52 -33.12 24.89 -4.86
C LYS A 52 -32.04 25.97 -5.07
N GLU A 53 -32.27 27.21 -4.66
CA GLU A 53 -31.27 28.26 -4.70
C GLU A 53 -30.17 28.03 -3.66
N GLU A 54 -30.54 27.65 -2.44
CA GLU A 54 -29.59 27.26 -1.40
C GLU A 54 -28.76 26.02 -1.80
N ALA A 55 -29.39 25.02 -2.44
CA ALA A 55 -28.68 23.85 -2.98
C ALA A 55 -27.73 24.26 -4.11
N LYS A 56 -28.14 25.14 -5.03
CA LYS A 56 -27.27 25.70 -6.07
C LYS A 56 -26.16 26.61 -5.50
N GLU A 57 -26.46 27.38 -4.46
CA GLU A 57 -25.42 28.13 -3.75
C GLU A 57 -24.47 27.24 -2.97
N ALA A 58 -24.94 26.13 -2.41
CA ALA A 58 -24.10 25.11 -1.78
C ALA A 58 -23.26 24.35 -2.81
N GLU A 59 -23.83 23.97 -3.97
CA GLU A 59 -23.11 23.42 -5.11
C GLU A 59 -22.08 24.43 -5.66
N ASN A 60 -22.46 25.69 -5.85
CA ASN A 60 -21.55 26.78 -6.25
C ASN A 60 -20.49 27.08 -5.16
N LYS A 61 -20.81 26.93 -3.87
CA LYS A 61 -19.83 27.02 -2.78
C LYS A 61 -18.93 25.79 -2.72
N ILE A 62 -19.41 24.62 -3.12
CA ILE A 62 -18.60 23.40 -3.28
C ILE A 62 -17.77 23.50 -4.56
N GLU A 63 -18.33 24.00 -5.67
CA GLU A 63 -17.57 24.29 -6.88
C GLU A 63 -16.59 25.46 -6.68
N ASN A 64 -16.94 26.55 -5.96
CA ASN A 64 -16.01 27.61 -5.59
C ASN A 64 -15.04 27.25 -4.45
N ARG A 65 -15.31 26.20 -3.63
CA ARG A 65 -14.28 25.53 -2.84
C ARG A 65 -13.45 24.55 -3.68
N GLY A 66 -13.97 24.08 -4.81
CA GLY A 66 -13.24 23.36 -5.85
C GLY A 66 -12.52 24.31 -6.81
N ASP A 67 -12.95 25.54 -7.01
CA ASP A 67 -12.34 26.60 -7.82
C ASP A 67 -11.50 27.62 -7.02
N ASN A 68 -11.28 27.47 -5.74
CA ASN A 68 -9.95 27.63 -5.23
C ASN A 68 -9.13 26.38 -5.65
N LYS A 69 -9.17 26.05 -6.92
CA LYS A 69 -8.00 25.76 -7.70
C LYS A 69 -7.14 27.06 -7.63
N MET A 70 -6.43 27.23 -6.53
CA MET A 70 -4.99 27.19 -6.70
C MET A 70 -4.80 26.06 -7.71
N GLU A 71 -4.52 26.37 -8.97
CA GLU A 71 -3.87 25.44 -9.88
C GLU A 71 -2.93 24.70 -8.97
N LYS A 72 -3.19 23.40 -8.69
CA LYS A 72 -2.30 22.62 -7.85
C LYS A 72 -1.00 22.77 -8.58
N VAL A 73 -0.18 23.73 -8.10
CA VAL A 73 1.07 24.11 -8.77
C VAL A 73 1.74 22.77 -8.86
N ASN A 74 1.85 22.26 -10.07
CA ASN A 74 2.46 20.96 -10.25
C ASN A 74 3.92 21.20 -9.87
N VAL A 75 4.22 20.99 -8.58
CA VAL A 75 5.51 21.34 -7.96
C VAL A 75 6.65 20.77 -8.78
N LEU A 76 6.42 19.63 -9.42
CA LEU A 76 7.42 19.02 -10.29
C LEU A 76 7.56 19.76 -11.61
N ARG A 77 6.46 20.27 -12.16
CA ARG A 77 6.49 21.15 -13.33
C ARG A 77 7.22 22.44 -13.00
N ALA A 78 7.00 22.98 -11.80
CA ALA A 78 7.72 24.16 -11.31
C ALA A 78 9.20 23.85 -11.12
N ILE A 79 9.57 22.70 -10.53
CA ILE A 79 10.95 22.23 -10.39
C ILE A 79 11.57 22.04 -11.78
N ILE A 80 10.89 21.41 -12.73
CA ILE A 80 11.41 21.21 -14.11
C ILE A 80 11.55 22.55 -14.83
N LYS A 81 10.63 23.51 -14.66
CA LYS A 81 10.79 24.86 -15.21
C LYS A 81 11.99 25.58 -14.62
N ASP A 82 12.22 25.45 -13.32
CA ASP A 82 13.40 25.97 -12.65
C ASP A 82 14.68 25.34 -13.20
N MET A 83 14.69 24.03 -13.38
CA MET A 83 15.77 23.25 -14.00
C MET A 83 16.12 23.72 -15.42
N THR A 84 15.11 24.10 -16.19
CA THR A 84 15.26 24.52 -17.60
C THR A 84 15.37 26.03 -17.76
N ASN A 85 15.56 26.79 -16.68
CA ASN A 85 15.59 28.27 -16.67
C ASN A 85 14.37 28.90 -17.38
N LYS A 86 13.21 28.25 -17.37
CA LYS A 86 11.95 28.79 -17.87
C LYS A 86 11.34 29.73 -16.82
N ARG A 87 10.61 30.76 -17.27
CA ARG A 87 9.91 31.67 -16.35
C ARG A 87 8.92 30.90 -15.46
N LEU A 88 9.11 31.03 -14.16
CA LEU A 88 8.21 30.53 -13.11
C LEU A 88 7.16 31.59 -12.79
N THR A 89 5.94 31.18 -12.56
CA THR A 89 4.92 32.03 -11.92
C THR A 89 5.26 32.22 -10.44
N ASP A 90 4.70 33.24 -9.80
CA ASP A 90 5.04 33.52 -8.38
C ASP A 90 4.57 32.37 -7.46
N ALA A 91 3.44 31.73 -7.77
CA ALA A 91 2.98 30.52 -7.08
C ALA A 91 3.92 29.30 -7.29
N GLU A 92 4.48 29.14 -8.48
CA GLU A 92 5.48 28.10 -8.78
C GLU A 92 6.81 28.36 -8.04
N LYS A 93 7.24 29.62 -7.90
CA LYS A 93 8.43 30.01 -7.12
C LYS A 93 8.27 29.68 -5.63
N GLU A 94 7.09 29.94 -5.06
CA GLU A 94 6.78 29.65 -3.68
C GLU A 94 6.73 28.13 -3.44
N ALA A 95 6.13 27.38 -4.36
CA ALA A 95 6.08 25.93 -4.31
C ALA A 95 7.49 25.29 -4.40
N VAL A 96 8.37 25.84 -5.24
CA VAL A 96 9.76 25.41 -5.34
C VAL A 96 10.52 25.71 -4.05
N LYS A 97 10.38 26.91 -3.47
CA LYS A 97 11.01 27.27 -2.18
C LYS A 97 10.57 26.34 -1.04
N ASN A 98 9.30 26.01 -0.95
CA ASN A 98 8.76 25.13 0.08
C ASN A 98 9.19 23.66 -0.10
N SER A 99 9.68 23.31 -1.27
CA SER A 99 10.13 21.95 -1.60
C SER A 99 11.65 21.78 -1.42
N ILE A 100 12.38 22.84 -1.11
CA ILE A 100 13.86 22.81 -0.97
C ILE A 100 14.21 22.37 0.45
N ASN A 101 15.06 21.34 0.54
CA ASN A 101 15.72 20.92 1.78
C ASN A 101 17.24 20.87 1.54
N GLY A 102 17.91 22.00 1.82
CA GLY A 102 19.33 22.19 1.46
C GLY A 102 19.53 22.26 -0.07
N GLU A 103 20.40 21.42 -0.61
CA GLU A 103 20.63 21.28 -2.06
C GLU A 103 19.69 20.28 -2.76
N SER A 104 18.71 19.73 -2.03
CA SER A 104 17.81 18.69 -2.51
C SER A 104 16.36 19.11 -2.38
N TYR A 105 15.51 18.61 -3.29
CA TYR A 105 14.07 18.81 -3.21
C TYR A 105 13.40 17.61 -2.54
N ILE A 106 12.42 17.87 -1.67
CA ILE A 106 11.52 16.83 -1.17
C ILE A 106 10.52 16.52 -2.29
N LEU A 107 10.44 15.24 -2.67
CA LEU A 107 9.54 14.81 -3.72
C LEU A 107 8.08 15.04 -3.27
N PRO A 108 7.24 15.74 -4.08
CA PRO A 108 5.84 15.95 -3.75
C PRO A 108 5.12 14.64 -3.45
N GLN A 109 4.13 14.69 -2.54
CA GLN A 109 3.39 13.50 -2.12
C GLN A 109 2.74 12.74 -3.29
N ASP A 110 2.23 13.46 -4.29
CA ASP A 110 1.60 12.87 -5.47
C ASP A 110 2.55 11.96 -6.25
N ILE A 111 3.83 12.33 -6.35
CA ILE A 111 4.83 11.54 -7.06
C ILE A 111 5.39 10.43 -6.20
N SER A 112 5.60 10.70 -4.93
CA SER A 112 5.92 9.67 -3.95
C SER A 112 4.84 8.58 -3.94
N THR A 113 3.56 8.96 -4.01
CA THR A 113 2.41 8.05 -4.13
C THR A 113 2.47 7.28 -5.45
N LYS A 114 2.71 7.96 -6.57
CA LYS A 114 2.80 7.33 -7.90
C LYS A 114 3.97 6.36 -8.02
N ILE A 115 5.13 6.67 -7.43
CA ILE A 115 6.26 5.73 -7.34
C ILE A 115 5.86 4.51 -6.53
N ARG A 116 5.15 4.69 -5.41
CA ARG A 116 4.67 3.57 -4.59
C ARG A 116 3.65 2.70 -5.32
N GLU A 117 2.74 3.29 -6.08
CA GLU A 117 1.81 2.55 -6.94
C GLU A 117 2.56 1.72 -7.98
N LEU A 118 3.50 2.33 -8.71
CA LEU A 118 4.32 1.64 -9.70
C LEU A 118 5.23 0.56 -9.09
N VAL A 119 5.67 0.73 -7.85
CA VAL A 119 6.40 -0.32 -7.12
C VAL A 119 5.48 -1.50 -6.81
N ARG A 120 4.22 -1.25 -6.43
CA ARG A 120 3.22 -2.31 -6.19
C ARG A 120 2.83 -3.06 -7.46
N ASP A 121 2.76 -2.39 -8.61
CA ASP A 121 2.48 -3.01 -9.90
C ASP A 121 3.55 -4.04 -10.31
N ASN A 122 4.77 -3.91 -9.80
CA ASN A 122 5.81 -4.89 -9.97
C ASN A 122 5.90 -5.78 -8.73
N LYS A 123 5.90 -7.09 -8.90
CA LYS A 123 6.03 -8.03 -7.77
C LYS A 123 7.29 -7.70 -6.96
N SER A 124 7.09 -7.38 -5.69
CA SER A 124 8.16 -7.01 -4.76
C SER A 124 8.07 -7.84 -3.49
N PHE A 125 9.20 -8.22 -2.95
CA PHE A 125 9.27 -8.79 -1.61
C PHE A 125 8.75 -7.82 -0.54
N LYS A 126 8.74 -6.51 -0.81
CA LYS A 126 8.20 -5.51 0.11
C LYS A 126 6.71 -5.69 0.41
N ASP A 127 5.96 -6.35 -0.49
CA ASP A 127 4.53 -6.65 -0.32
C ASP A 127 4.29 -7.96 0.45
N ILE A 128 5.33 -8.78 0.59
CA ILE A 128 5.27 -10.09 1.26
C ILE A 128 5.83 -9.99 2.68
N LEU A 129 6.89 -9.19 2.85
CA LEU A 129 7.57 -8.99 4.13
C LEU A 129 6.85 -7.94 4.98
N GLY A 130 7.14 -7.92 6.27
CA GLY A 130 6.67 -6.89 7.18
C GLY A 130 7.17 -5.49 6.79
N GLY A 131 6.43 -4.46 7.19
CA GLY A 131 6.79 -3.06 6.93
C GLY A 131 6.72 -2.20 8.17
N ILE A 132 7.84 -1.57 8.52
CA ILE A 132 7.96 -0.67 9.66
C ILE A 132 8.33 0.72 9.14
N LYS A 133 7.55 1.72 9.50
CA LYS A 133 7.87 3.13 9.17
C LYS A 133 8.54 3.80 10.36
N THR A 134 9.64 4.50 10.12
CA THR A 134 10.36 5.23 11.15
C THR A 134 10.91 6.54 10.58
N THR A 135 11.02 7.53 11.45
CA THR A 135 11.73 8.79 11.14
C THR A 135 13.16 8.78 11.65
N ALA A 136 13.50 7.81 12.52
CA ALA A 136 14.84 7.66 13.06
C ALA A 136 15.76 6.96 12.05
N THR A 137 16.99 7.46 11.89
CA THR A 137 17.99 6.87 11.00
C THR A 137 18.54 5.55 11.54
N THR A 138 18.60 5.40 12.84
CA THR A 138 19.07 4.19 13.55
C THR A 138 18.21 3.95 14.78
N GLY A 139 18.06 2.69 15.16
CA GLY A 139 17.32 2.32 16.35
C GLY A 139 17.34 0.81 16.60
N ALA A 140 16.57 0.38 17.58
CA ALA A 140 16.35 -1.03 17.87
C ALA A 140 14.89 -1.26 18.24
N PHE A 141 14.34 -2.38 17.78
CA PHE A 141 13.03 -2.87 18.17
C PHE A 141 13.19 -4.04 19.12
N PRO A 142 12.56 -4.02 20.30
CA PRO A 142 12.46 -5.21 21.14
C PRO A 142 11.50 -6.20 20.48
N ILE A 143 11.95 -7.43 20.27
CA ILE A 143 11.13 -8.53 19.75
C ILE A 143 11.19 -9.65 20.77
N GLU A 144 10.06 -10.19 21.12
CA GLU A 144 9.94 -11.34 22.01
C GLU A 144 10.42 -12.59 21.27
N ASP A 145 11.18 -13.44 21.99
CA ASP A 145 11.70 -14.69 21.46
C ASP A 145 10.84 -15.85 21.99
N PHE A 146 10.04 -16.45 21.11
CA PHE A 146 9.07 -17.49 21.46
C PHE A 146 9.63 -18.92 21.38
N GLU A 147 10.94 -19.09 21.23
CA GLU A 147 11.51 -20.41 20.98
C GLU A 147 11.32 -21.42 22.12
N ASN A 148 11.10 -20.96 23.36
CA ASN A 148 11.02 -21.82 24.53
C ASN A 148 9.95 -21.32 25.50
N VAL A 149 8.69 -21.43 25.14
CA VAL A 149 7.60 -21.10 26.07
C VAL A 149 7.41 -22.27 27.05
N THR A 150 7.62 -22.03 28.34
CA THR A 150 7.37 -23.00 29.41
C THR A 150 5.92 -22.95 29.86
N GLU A 151 5.41 -24.06 30.37
CA GLU A 151 4.07 -24.15 30.95
C GLU A 151 4.01 -23.35 32.25
N LEU A 152 2.80 -22.94 32.63
CA LEU A 152 2.57 -22.32 33.94
C LEU A 152 2.84 -23.33 35.02
N VAL A 153 3.53 -22.89 36.08
CA VAL A 153 3.84 -23.75 37.24
C VAL A 153 2.69 -23.67 38.25
N ASP A 154 2.24 -24.83 38.72
CA ASP A 154 1.29 -24.91 39.81
C ASP A 154 1.95 -24.41 41.11
N PHE A 155 1.27 -23.54 41.85
CA PHE A 155 1.74 -23.06 43.13
C PHE A 155 0.61 -23.12 44.19
N GLU A 156 0.98 -23.31 45.46
CA GLU A 156 0.06 -23.28 46.56
C GLU A 156 0.12 -21.90 47.27
N ASP A 157 -1.00 -21.49 47.87
CA ASP A 157 -1.07 -20.22 48.59
C ASP A 157 0.00 -20.15 49.71
N GLY A 158 0.88 -19.15 49.62
CA GLY A 158 1.98 -18.92 50.55
C GLY A 158 3.35 -19.45 50.09
N THR A 159 3.43 -20.06 48.90
CA THR A 159 4.71 -20.38 48.23
C THR A 159 5.14 -19.30 47.26
N GLU A 160 6.43 -19.10 47.06
CA GLU A 160 6.95 -18.20 46.02
C GLU A 160 6.70 -18.80 44.62
N ILE A 161 6.16 -17.96 43.72
CA ILE A 161 6.03 -18.31 42.29
C ILE A 161 7.43 -18.19 41.68
N GLU A 162 7.89 -19.24 41.01
CA GLU A 162 9.15 -19.19 40.25
C GLU A 162 9.03 -18.20 39.07
N GLU A 163 10.07 -17.36 38.90
CA GLU A 163 10.13 -16.43 37.77
C GLU A 163 10.21 -17.23 36.45
N ALA A 164 9.32 -16.93 35.50
CA ALA A 164 9.41 -17.46 34.15
C ALA A 164 10.70 -16.94 33.47
N GLN A 165 11.65 -17.85 33.19
CA GLN A 165 12.94 -17.48 32.59
C GLN A 165 12.92 -17.52 31.07
N ASP A 166 11.81 -17.87 30.46
CA ASP A 166 11.59 -18.07 29.03
C ASP A 166 11.23 -16.81 28.28
N ILE A 167 10.71 -15.77 28.96
CA ILE A 167 10.38 -14.50 28.32
C ILE A 167 11.68 -13.71 28.08
N ARG A 168 12.19 -13.79 26.86
CA ARG A 168 13.40 -13.05 26.48
C ARG A 168 13.09 -12.06 25.39
N PHE A 169 13.47 -10.81 25.61
CA PHE A 169 13.40 -9.75 24.60
C PHE A 169 14.73 -9.65 23.86
N ARG A 170 14.69 -9.88 22.57
CA ARG A 170 15.83 -9.64 21.68
C ARG A 170 15.71 -8.27 21.04
N GLN A 171 16.77 -7.49 21.06
CA GLN A 171 16.82 -6.23 20.34
C GLN A 171 17.30 -6.45 18.91
N VAL A 172 16.43 -6.18 17.94
CA VAL A 172 16.79 -6.16 16.52
C VAL A 172 17.13 -4.73 16.13
N LYS A 173 18.41 -4.51 15.81
CA LYS A 173 18.92 -3.19 15.41
C LYS A 173 18.67 -2.94 13.94
N PHE A 174 18.29 -1.71 13.59
CA PHE A 174 18.21 -1.25 12.22
C PHE A 174 19.09 -0.02 12.00
N ALA A 175 19.57 0.17 10.78
CA ALA A 175 20.27 1.35 10.34
C ALA A 175 19.87 1.67 8.90
N LEU A 176 19.10 2.72 8.70
CA LEU A 176 18.63 3.12 7.38
C LEU A 176 19.82 3.47 6.48
N LYS A 177 19.94 2.73 5.38
CA LYS A 177 20.96 2.95 4.36
C LYS A 177 20.42 3.81 3.24
N GLN A 178 21.21 4.76 2.81
CA GLN A 178 20.86 5.57 1.64
C GLN A 178 20.97 4.73 0.37
N LYS A 179 19.86 4.58 -0.34
CA LYS A 179 19.81 3.94 -1.65
C LYS A 179 19.40 4.98 -2.68
N GLY A 180 20.25 5.22 -3.64
CA GLY A 180 20.04 6.25 -4.65
C GLY A 180 20.25 5.76 -6.07
N ALA A 181 19.61 6.45 -7.00
CA ALA A 181 19.82 6.25 -8.43
C ALA A 181 20.02 7.58 -9.13
N LEU A 182 20.97 7.60 -10.07
CA LEU A 182 21.16 8.68 -11.03
C LEU A 182 20.45 8.29 -12.33
N ILE A 183 19.61 9.21 -12.84
CA ILE A 183 18.86 9.03 -14.06
C ILE A 183 19.23 10.16 -15.01
N PRO A 184 19.92 9.88 -16.15
CA PRO A 184 20.20 10.89 -17.15
C PRO A 184 18.93 11.22 -17.93
N LEU A 185 18.57 12.49 -17.99
CA LEU A 185 17.45 13.04 -18.74
C LEU A 185 17.99 13.85 -19.91
N SER A 186 17.65 13.47 -21.13
CA SER A 186 18.03 14.23 -22.32
C SER A 186 17.39 15.62 -22.29
N ASN A 187 18.19 16.66 -22.52
CA ASN A 187 17.66 18.04 -22.59
C ASN A 187 16.68 18.23 -23.72
N THR A 188 16.77 17.45 -24.79
CA THR A 188 15.78 17.41 -25.86
C THR A 188 14.43 16.89 -25.37
N LEU A 189 14.44 15.81 -24.57
CA LEU A 189 13.23 15.26 -23.96
C LEU A 189 12.60 16.25 -22.97
N LEU A 190 13.41 16.93 -22.17
CA LEU A 190 12.99 17.99 -21.25
C LEU A 190 12.29 19.16 -21.98
N ALA A 191 12.70 19.45 -23.21
CA ALA A 191 12.11 20.51 -24.01
C ALA A 191 10.75 20.13 -24.63
N MET A 192 10.48 18.84 -24.84
CA MET A 192 9.33 18.37 -25.61
C MET A 192 8.07 18.10 -24.77
N THR A 193 8.19 17.60 -23.53
CA THR A 193 6.98 17.15 -22.80
C THR A 193 7.16 17.15 -21.28
N ASP A 194 6.38 17.95 -20.54
CA ASP A 194 6.50 18.05 -19.08
C ASP A 194 5.90 16.83 -18.33
N ASN A 195 4.73 16.32 -18.74
CA ASN A 195 4.02 15.26 -17.99
C ASN A 195 4.56 13.85 -18.25
N ASP A 196 4.99 13.54 -19.47
CA ASP A 196 5.51 12.22 -19.83
C ASP A 196 6.87 11.94 -19.19
N LEU A 197 7.66 13.00 -19.00
CA LEU A 197 8.95 12.91 -18.35
C LEU A 197 8.85 12.49 -16.89
N ILE A 198 7.88 13.06 -16.16
CA ILE A 198 7.60 12.71 -14.77
C ILE A 198 7.26 11.22 -14.64
N ASN A 199 6.36 10.77 -15.52
CA ASN A 199 5.94 9.38 -15.57
C ASN A 199 7.10 8.44 -15.91
N TYR A 200 7.98 8.88 -16.82
CA TYR A 200 9.17 8.13 -17.20
C TYR A 200 10.14 7.98 -16.02
N VAL A 201 10.49 9.10 -15.35
CA VAL A 201 11.39 9.09 -14.18
C VAL A 201 10.82 8.22 -13.07
N ALA A 202 9.54 8.39 -12.74
CA ALA A 202 8.86 7.59 -11.71
C ALA A 202 8.91 6.09 -12.04
N ARG A 203 8.68 5.71 -13.29
CA ARG A 203 8.73 4.32 -13.76
C ARG A 203 10.13 3.73 -13.69
N VAL A 204 11.15 4.45 -14.15
CA VAL A 204 12.54 3.99 -14.09
C VAL A 204 12.98 3.83 -12.64
N PHE A 205 12.64 4.80 -11.78
CA PHE A 205 12.96 4.73 -10.37
C PHE A 205 12.24 3.57 -9.67
N ALA A 206 10.95 3.37 -9.92
CA ALA A 206 10.18 2.27 -9.34
C ALA A 206 10.80 0.91 -9.69
N ARG A 207 11.21 0.68 -10.96
CA ARG A 207 11.89 -0.55 -11.38
C ARG A 207 13.22 -0.76 -10.64
N LYS A 208 14.03 0.30 -10.50
CA LYS A 208 15.31 0.22 -9.77
C LYS A 208 15.06 -0.02 -8.27
N ALA A 209 14.05 0.62 -7.69
CA ALA A 209 13.67 0.42 -6.29
C ALA A 209 13.23 -1.02 -6.03
N VAL A 210 12.36 -1.59 -6.87
CA VAL A 210 11.93 -2.99 -6.75
C VAL A 210 13.11 -3.95 -6.84
N ALA A 211 14.00 -3.77 -7.82
CA ALA A 211 15.19 -4.61 -7.93
C ALA A 211 16.08 -4.54 -6.68
N THR A 212 16.23 -3.34 -6.09
CA THR A 212 16.99 -3.12 -4.86
C THR A 212 16.31 -3.79 -3.66
N TYR A 213 14.99 -3.61 -3.50
CA TYR A 213 14.22 -4.23 -2.42
C TYR A 213 14.26 -5.74 -2.50
N ASN A 214 14.06 -6.31 -3.68
CA ASN A 214 14.13 -7.76 -3.88
C ASN A 214 15.50 -8.32 -3.52
N LYS A 215 16.58 -7.64 -3.93
CA LYS A 215 17.94 -8.05 -3.56
C LYS A 215 18.16 -8.01 -2.05
N MET A 216 17.79 -6.91 -1.39
CA MET A 216 17.91 -6.75 0.06
C MET A 216 17.10 -7.83 0.82
N ALA A 217 15.86 -8.08 0.39
CA ALA A 217 15.00 -9.10 1.00
C ALA A 217 15.62 -10.48 0.92
N VAL A 218 16.10 -10.88 -0.26
CA VAL A 218 16.74 -12.20 -0.46
C VAL A 218 18.01 -12.33 0.39
N GLU A 219 18.84 -11.30 0.46
CA GLU A 219 20.04 -11.29 1.31
C GLU A 219 19.67 -11.41 2.80
N THR A 220 18.66 -10.66 3.26
CA THR A 220 18.19 -10.69 4.66
C THR A 220 17.56 -12.04 5.02
N LEU A 221 16.70 -12.59 4.15
CA LEU A 221 16.06 -13.89 4.40
C LEU A 221 17.05 -15.03 4.45
N LYS A 222 18.15 -14.97 3.69
CA LYS A 222 19.23 -15.96 3.72
C LYS A 222 20.18 -15.79 4.91
N GLN A 223 20.16 -14.64 5.56
CA GLN A 223 21.03 -14.36 6.69
C GLN A 223 20.69 -15.30 7.86
N ASN A 224 21.70 -15.90 8.47
CA ASN A 224 21.56 -16.84 9.60
C ASN A 224 20.67 -18.06 9.31
N LYS A 225 20.47 -18.42 8.04
CA LYS A 225 19.71 -19.62 7.63
C LYS A 225 20.60 -20.58 6.87
N THR A 226 20.40 -21.85 7.15
CA THR A 226 21.02 -22.93 6.36
C THR A 226 20.09 -23.27 5.20
N VAL A 227 20.60 -23.19 3.98
CA VAL A 227 19.81 -23.55 2.80
C VAL A 227 19.59 -25.06 2.76
N LYS A 228 18.33 -25.50 2.79
CA LYS A 228 17.94 -26.91 2.73
C LYS A 228 17.78 -27.36 1.28
N THR A 229 18.39 -28.44 0.91
CA THR A 229 18.16 -29.04 -0.40
C THR A 229 16.92 -29.95 -0.32
N LEU A 230 15.89 -29.60 -1.09
CA LEU A 230 14.66 -30.34 -1.26
C LEU A 230 14.78 -31.20 -2.53
N ALA A 231 14.64 -32.49 -2.39
CA ALA A 231 14.81 -33.39 -3.52
C ALA A 231 13.68 -33.23 -4.56
N ASP A 232 12.47 -33.02 -4.09
CA ASP A 232 11.26 -32.90 -4.91
C ASP A 232 10.18 -32.04 -4.24
N VAL A 233 9.04 -31.91 -4.90
CA VAL A 233 7.88 -31.14 -4.38
C VAL A 233 7.25 -31.83 -3.17
N LYS A 234 7.34 -33.16 -3.08
CA LYS A 234 6.87 -33.90 -1.91
C LYS A 234 7.70 -33.57 -0.66
N ALA A 235 9.02 -33.38 -0.83
CA ALA A 235 9.88 -32.92 0.25
C ALA A 235 9.52 -31.50 0.72
N LEU A 236 9.11 -30.61 -0.20
CA LEU A 236 8.61 -29.26 0.15
C LEU A 236 7.29 -29.35 0.95
N SER A 237 6.32 -30.13 0.48
CA SER A 237 5.04 -30.36 1.19
C SER A 237 5.28 -30.92 2.60
N LYS A 238 6.16 -31.93 2.71
CA LYS A 238 6.53 -32.45 4.02
C LYS A 238 7.19 -31.40 4.91
N ALA A 239 8.14 -30.64 4.38
CA ALA A 239 8.83 -29.58 5.14
C ALA A 239 7.87 -28.51 5.65
N LEU A 240 6.89 -28.08 4.84
CA LEU A 240 5.85 -27.15 5.25
C LEU A 240 5.05 -27.63 6.46
N THR A 241 4.70 -28.92 6.48
CA THR A 241 3.86 -29.50 7.53
C THR A 241 4.62 -29.90 8.79
N THR A 242 5.93 -30.20 8.67
CA THR A 242 6.73 -30.71 9.79
C THR A 242 7.66 -29.67 10.42
N GLU A 243 8.04 -28.64 9.68
CA GLU A 243 9.05 -27.68 10.14
C GLU A 243 8.45 -26.35 10.54
N ILE A 244 7.36 -25.92 9.86
CA ILE A 244 6.70 -24.67 10.17
C ILE A 244 5.63 -24.89 11.24
N ASP A 245 5.58 -23.97 12.21
CA ASP A 245 4.57 -24.04 13.27
C ASP A 245 3.15 -23.95 12.66
N PRO A 246 2.26 -24.91 13.00
CA PRO A 246 0.87 -24.91 12.52
C PRO A 246 0.12 -23.59 12.78
N ALA A 247 0.43 -22.90 13.88
CA ALA A 247 -0.16 -21.58 14.18
C ALA A 247 0.20 -20.50 13.16
N LEU A 248 1.35 -20.65 12.48
CA LEU A 248 1.88 -19.68 11.50
C LEU A 248 1.50 -20.02 10.06
N LEU A 249 0.96 -21.22 9.80
CA LEU A 249 0.60 -21.65 8.45
C LEU A 249 -0.41 -20.74 7.78
N GLY A 250 -1.37 -20.18 8.51
CA GLY A 250 -2.38 -19.27 7.98
C GLY A 250 -1.83 -17.99 7.33
N GLY A 251 -0.64 -17.53 7.75
CA GLY A 251 0.07 -16.38 7.17
C GLY A 251 1.28 -16.76 6.32
N SER A 252 1.50 -18.05 6.10
CA SER A 252 2.65 -18.56 5.35
C SER A 252 2.47 -18.41 3.84
N VAL A 253 3.61 -18.27 3.15
CA VAL A 253 3.68 -18.19 1.68
C VAL A 253 4.87 -19.01 1.19
N ILE A 254 4.74 -19.54 -0.02
CA ILE A 254 5.85 -20.15 -0.75
C ILE A 254 6.28 -19.16 -1.83
N VAL A 255 7.55 -18.78 -1.82
CA VAL A 255 8.13 -17.90 -2.83
C VAL A 255 9.18 -18.65 -3.62
N THR A 256 9.03 -18.70 -4.94
CA THR A 256 9.97 -19.35 -5.83
C THR A 256 10.13 -18.57 -7.14
N ASN A 257 11.02 -19.02 -8.00
CA ASN A 257 11.19 -18.49 -9.35
C ASN A 257 10.35 -19.24 -10.40
N GLN A 258 10.45 -18.83 -11.66
CA GLN A 258 9.69 -19.43 -12.78
C GLN A 258 10.05 -20.91 -12.97
N ASP A 259 11.32 -21.29 -12.83
CA ASP A 259 11.78 -22.67 -13.00
C ASP A 259 11.24 -23.57 -11.87
N GLY A 260 11.35 -23.12 -10.63
CA GLY A 260 10.79 -23.82 -9.47
C GLY A 260 9.27 -23.95 -9.56
N TYR A 261 8.59 -22.91 -10.02
CA TYR A 261 7.15 -22.97 -10.24
C TYR A 261 6.77 -23.98 -11.33
N ALA A 262 7.48 -23.97 -12.47
CA ALA A 262 7.23 -24.93 -13.56
C ALA A 262 7.42 -26.37 -13.07
N HIS A 263 8.45 -26.60 -12.26
CA HIS A 263 8.70 -27.90 -11.65
C HIS A 263 7.57 -28.30 -10.68
N ILE A 264 7.13 -27.40 -9.79
CA ILE A 264 6.00 -27.67 -8.87
C ILE A 264 4.72 -27.98 -9.67
N ALA A 265 4.45 -27.24 -10.73
CA ALA A 265 3.26 -27.41 -11.55
C ALA A 265 3.23 -28.71 -12.34
N SER A 266 4.39 -29.25 -12.71
CA SER A 266 4.51 -30.51 -13.46
C SER A 266 4.46 -31.75 -12.58
N ASN A 267 4.64 -31.60 -11.26
CA ASN A 267 4.67 -32.73 -10.33
C ASN A 267 3.26 -33.07 -9.82
N VAL A 268 3.02 -34.39 -9.76
CA VAL A 268 1.81 -34.97 -9.20
C VAL A 268 2.18 -35.95 -8.07
N ASP A 269 1.26 -36.19 -7.17
CA ASP A 269 1.42 -37.19 -6.13
C ASP A 269 1.32 -38.64 -6.69
N GLY A 270 1.52 -39.62 -5.83
CA GLY A 270 1.39 -41.03 -6.22
C GLY A 270 -0.01 -41.43 -6.73
N ASN A 271 -1.03 -40.59 -6.53
CA ASN A 271 -2.41 -40.78 -6.99
C ASN A 271 -2.75 -39.88 -8.21
N SER A 272 -1.73 -39.33 -8.88
CA SER A 272 -1.85 -38.42 -10.01
C SER A 272 -2.60 -37.09 -9.69
N ILE A 273 -2.61 -36.69 -8.43
CA ILE A 273 -3.17 -35.40 -8.01
C ILE A 273 -2.03 -34.36 -8.05
N ALA A 274 -2.27 -33.23 -8.70
CA ALA A 274 -1.30 -32.15 -8.77
C ALA A 274 -1.07 -31.54 -7.38
N TYR A 275 0.20 -31.36 -6.99
CA TYR A 275 0.55 -30.63 -5.76
C TYR A 275 0.09 -29.18 -5.82
N LEU A 276 0.14 -28.57 -7.01
CA LEU A 276 -0.31 -27.21 -7.22
C LEU A 276 -1.83 -27.18 -7.47
N GLN A 277 -2.59 -26.73 -6.51
CA GLN A 277 -4.05 -26.68 -6.57
C GLN A 277 -4.55 -25.24 -6.65
N PRO A 278 -5.68 -24.99 -7.38
CA PRO A 278 -6.32 -23.68 -7.37
C PRO A 278 -6.95 -23.41 -6.00
N ASP A 279 -6.69 -22.23 -5.43
CA ASP A 279 -7.38 -21.74 -4.25
C ASP A 279 -8.81 -21.34 -4.64
N LEU A 280 -9.79 -22.09 -4.16
CA LEU A 280 -11.20 -21.87 -4.45
C LEU A 280 -11.75 -20.58 -3.83
N SER A 281 -11.05 -20.06 -2.81
CA SER A 281 -11.44 -18.81 -2.12
C SER A 281 -10.90 -17.56 -2.82
N LYS A 282 -9.83 -17.70 -3.62
CA LYS A 282 -9.18 -16.60 -4.32
C LYS A 282 -9.05 -16.94 -5.80
N GLN A 283 -9.73 -16.21 -6.65
CA GLN A 283 -9.63 -16.40 -8.10
C GLN A 283 -8.17 -16.37 -8.56
N LYS A 284 -7.70 -17.48 -9.15
CA LYS A 284 -6.36 -17.65 -9.74
C LYS A 284 -5.17 -17.73 -8.74
N ALA A 285 -5.38 -17.84 -7.45
CA ALA A 285 -4.28 -18.17 -6.55
C ALA A 285 -4.00 -19.67 -6.64
N LEU A 286 -2.73 -20.04 -6.78
CA LEU A 286 -2.28 -21.43 -6.79
C LEU A 286 -1.59 -21.71 -5.47
N CYS A 287 -1.92 -22.79 -4.83
CA CYS A 287 -1.39 -23.17 -3.52
C CYS A 287 -0.87 -24.60 -3.50
N VAL A 288 0.08 -24.86 -2.62
CA VAL A 288 0.55 -26.19 -2.23
C VAL A 288 0.17 -26.39 -0.76
N ASP A 289 -0.59 -27.42 -0.45
CA ASP A 289 -1.13 -27.71 0.89
C ASP A 289 -1.86 -26.49 1.54
N GLY A 290 -2.61 -25.73 0.73
CA GLY A 290 -3.32 -24.53 1.19
C GLY A 290 -2.43 -23.28 1.34
N VAL A 291 -1.10 -23.39 1.16
CA VAL A 291 -0.17 -22.26 1.23
C VAL A 291 0.02 -21.65 -0.16
N PRO A 292 -0.23 -20.33 -0.33
CA PRO A 292 -0.15 -19.69 -1.63
C PRO A 292 1.29 -19.64 -2.18
N VAL A 293 1.42 -19.88 -3.50
CA VAL A 293 2.70 -19.83 -4.22
C VAL A 293 2.84 -18.50 -4.94
N ILE A 294 3.88 -17.75 -4.61
CA ILE A 294 4.22 -16.47 -5.24
C ILE A 294 5.45 -16.69 -6.13
N VAL A 295 5.31 -16.34 -7.41
CA VAL A 295 6.35 -16.57 -8.41
C VAL A 295 7.04 -15.26 -8.77
N PHE A 296 8.37 -15.26 -8.67
CA PHE A 296 9.24 -14.18 -9.15
C PHE A 296 9.92 -14.58 -10.46
N SER A 297 10.41 -13.57 -11.18
CA SER A 297 11.18 -13.82 -12.41
C SER A 297 12.55 -14.45 -12.07
N ASN A 298 13.06 -15.28 -12.99
CA ASN A 298 14.41 -15.84 -12.88
C ASN A 298 15.52 -14.77 -12.84
N ALA A 299 15.23 -13.56 -13.33
CA ALA A 299 16.12 -12.41 -13.20
C ALA A 299 16.26 -11.93 -11.74
N THR A 300 15.19 -12.06 -10.94
CA THR A 300 15.17 -11.69 -9.51
C THR A 300 15.71 -12.81 -8.62
N LEU A 301 15.23 -14.02 -8.83
CA LEU A 301 15.65 -15.23 -8.12
C LEU A 301 16.29 -16.20 -9.11
N LYS A 302 17.61 -16.21 -9.16
CA LYS A 302 18.35 -17.03 -10.12
C LYS A 302 18.37 -18.50 -9.70
N THR A 303 18.10 -19.38 -10.65
CA THR A 303 18.42 -20.80 -10.55
C THR A 303 19.93 -20.99 -10.63
N VAL A 304 20.52 -21.74 -9.72
CA VAL A 304 21.96 -22.00 -9.67
C VAL A 304 22.18 -23.51 -9.61
N SER A 305 22.98 -24.04 -10.52
CA SER A 305 23.33 -25.47 -10.56
C SER A 305 22.09 -26.39 -10.53
N GLU A 306 21.11 -26.12 -11.40
CA GLU A 306 19.86 -26.90 -11.49
C GLU A 306 19.03 -26.93 -10.19
N LYS A 307 19.25 -25.94 -9.30
CA LYS A 307 18.50 -25.78 -8.06
C LYS A 307 17.72 -24.46 -8.09
N ALA A 308 16.40 -24.55 -7.98
CA ALA A 308 15.51 -23.41 -7.88
C ALA A 308 15.39 -22.96 -6.42
N PRO A 309 15.60 -21.67 -6.10
CA PRO A 309 15.46 -21.18 -4.74
C PRO A 309 13.99 -21.18 -4.32
N VAL A 310 13.74 -21.58 -3.07
CA VAL A 310 12.41 -21.60 -2.47
C VAL A 310 12.50 -21.03 -1.06
N PHE A 311 11.61 -20.06 -0.76
CA PHE A 311 11.40 -19.54 0.59
C PHE A 311 10.00 -19.95 1.02
N TYR A 312 9.85 -20.55 2.19
CA TYR A 312 8.57 -21.04 2.68
C TYR A 312 8.37 -20.76 4.16
N GLY A 313 7.12 -20.53 4.57
CA GLY A 313 6.73 -20.14 5.91
C GLY A 313 6.21 -18.71 6.00
N ASN A 314 6.09 -18.16 7.21
CA ASN A 314 5.61 -16.79 7.46
C ASN A 314 6.74 -15.79 7.27
N LEU A 315 6.96 -15.37 6.01
CA LEU A 315 8.03 -14.45 5.65
C LEU A 315 7.81 -13.05 6.23
N ALA A 316 6.54 -12.65 6.46
CA ALA A 316 6.21 -11.34 7.02
C ALA A 316 6.67 -11.18 8.47
N MET A 317 6.67 -12.27 9.23
CA MET A 317 7.23 -12.31 10.59
C MET A 317 8.75 -12.47 10.57
N GLY A 318 9.27 -13.24 9.58
CA GLY A 318 10.70 -13.53 9.46
C GLY A 318 11.57 -12.33 9.14
N ALA A 319 11.09 -11.39 8.32
CA ALA A 319 11.82 -10.18 7.94
C ALA A 319 10.91 -8.98 7.72
N SER A 320 11.44 -7.79 7.98
CA SER A 320 10.69 -6.54 7.79
C SER A 320 11.53 -5.47 7.13
N PHE A 321 10.89 -4.71 6.24
CA PHE A 321 11.47 -3.48 5.70
C PHE A 321 11.26 -2.33 6.67
N VAL A 322 12.33 -1.60 6.96
CA VAL A 322 12.30 -0.34 7.70
C VAL A 322 12.50 0.79 6.70
N ASP A 323 11.53 1.69 6.58
CA ASP A 323 11.50 2.73 5.55
C ASP A 323 11.20 4.10 6.18
N ALA A 324 11.99 5.11 5.84
CA ALA A 324 11.73 6.50 6.23
C ALA A 324 10.49 7.10 5.55
N GLY A 325 9.99 6.46 4.49
CA GLY A 325 8.78 6.85 3.77
C GLY A 325 8.92 8.10 2.90
N THR A 326 10.09 8.72 2.84
CA THR A 326 10.37 9.95 2.06
C THR A 326 11.41 9.68 1.01
N TYR A 327 11.18 10.23 -0.20
CA TYR A 327 12.15 10.24 -1.28
C TYR A 327 12.75 11.64 -1.41
N GLN A 328 14.07 11.73 -1.49
CA GLN A 328 14.78 12.96 -1.78
C GLN A 328 15.10 13.00 -3.26
N PHE A 329 14.79 14.12 -3.90
CA PHE A 329 15.06 14.35 -5.31
C PHE A 329 15.99 15.55 -5.47
N ALA A 330 17.03 15.38 -6.28
CA ALA A 330 17.92 16.47 -6.67
C ALA A 330 18.29 16.33 -8.15
N TYR A 331 18.63 17.43 -8.77
CA TYR A 331 19.06 17.45 -10.16
C TYR A 331 20.25 18.37 -10.36
N SER A 332 21.00 18.11 -11.42
CA SER A 332 22.09 18.98 -11.86
C SER A 332 22.21 18.95 -13.38
N ALA A 333 22.14 20.12 -13.98
CA ALA A 333 22.42 20.29 -15.40
C ALA A 333 23.94 20.23 -15.69
N GLU A 334 24.76 20.66 -14.72
CA GLU A 334 26.20 20.71 -14.86
C GLU A 334 26.84 19.31 -14.84
N ALA A 335 26.29 18.38 -14.04
CA ALA A 335 26.82 17.02 -13.94
C ALA A 335 26.74 16.22 -15.27
N GLY A 336 25.90 16.65 -16.21
CA GLY A 336 25.72 16.04 -17.52
C GLY A 336 26.12 16.90 -18.70
N PHE A 337 26.90 17.98 -18.48
CA PHE A 337 27.20 18.99 -19.49
C PHE A 337 27.82 18.40 -20.76
N THR A 338 28.78 17.51 -20.64
CA THR A 338 29.49 16.90 -21.79
C THR A 338 28.59 15.99 -22.63
N LYS A 339 27.44 15.52 -22.10
CA LYS A 339 26.50 14.57 -22.73
C LYS A 339 25.19 15.22 -23.12
N ASN A 340 25.03 16.54 -22.92
CA ASN A 340 23.76 17.26 -23.12
C ASN A 340 22.58 16.61 -22.39
N VAL A 341 22.79 16.20 -21.14
CA VAL A 341 21.79 15.59 -20.27
C VAL A 341 21.75 16.29 -18.92
N THR A 342 20.57 16.39 -18.35
CA THR A 342 20.38 16.79 -16.95
C THR A 342 20.33 15.53 -16.09
N MET A 343 21.14 15.49 -15.03
CA MET A 343 21.18 14.34 -14.14
C MET A 343 20.18 14.52 -13.01
N ALA A 344 19.23 13.58 -12.93
CA ALA A 344 18.30 13.50 -11.80
C ALA A 344 18.78 12.45 -10.80
N ARG A 345 18.83 12.81 -9.51
CA ARG A 345 19.18 11.92 -8.40
C ARG A 345 17.96 11.71 -7.52
N VAL A 346 17.62 10.46 -7.28
CA VAL A 346 16.59 10.08 -6.31
C VAL A 346 17.25 9.25 -5.23
N ILE A 347 17.01 9.59 -3.97
CA ILE A 347 17.54 8.88 -2.79
C ILE A 347 16.36 8.42 -1.94
N ASN A 348 16.42 7.17 -1.46
CA ASN A 348 15.54 6.62 -0.44
C ASN A 348 16.36 6.07 0.72
N HIS A 349 15.81 6.16 1.94
CA HIS A 349 16.40 5.63 3.15
C HIS A 349 15.61 4.38 3.55
N VAL A 350 16.22 3.22 3.37
CA VAL A 350 15.58 1.92 3.63
C VAL A 350 16.57 0.92 4.17
N ASP A 351 16.10 0.08 5.07
CA ASP A 351 16.81 -1.10 5.54
C ASP A 351 15.88 -2.31 5.49
N CYS A 352 16.46 -3.50 5.48
CA CYS A 352 15.71 -4.76 5.59
C CYS A 352 16.36 -5.56 6.71
N ILE A 353 15.59 -5.87 7.73
CA ILE A 353 16.06 -6.54 8.94
C ILE A 353 15.40 -7.89 9.10
N GLN A 354 16.15 -8.86 9.60
CA GLN A 354 15.61 -10.14 10.02
C GLN A 354 14.97 -9.97 11.39
N THR A 355 13.64 -10.01 11.44
CA THR A 355 12.86 -9.86 12.67
C THR A 355 12.88 -11.14 13.46
N ASP A 356 12.66 -12.26 12.80
CA ASP A 356 12.75 -13.59 13.43
C ASP A 356 13.67 -14.52 12.64
N LYS A 357 14.60 -15.16 13.36
CA LYS A 357 15.56 -16.13 12.79
C LYS A 357 15.16 -17.57 13.05
N SER A 358 14.07 -17.81 13.79
CA SER A 358 13.64 -19.16 14.15
C SER A 358 13.27 -19.98 12.91
N ASP A 359 13.64 -21.24 12.95
CA ASP A 359 13.41 -22.17 11.86
C ASP A 359 11.94 -22.61 11.74
N VAL A 360 11.17 -22.43 12.81
CA VAL A 360 9.73 -22.73 12.82
C VAL A 360 8.88 -21.63 12.18
N VAL A 361 9.45 -20.43 11.98
CA VAL A 361 8.75 -19.28 11.37
C VAL A 361 8.87 -19.31 9.85
N TYR A 362 10.07 -19.46 9.34
CA TYR A 362 10.32 -19.57 7.90
C TYR A 362 11.63 -20.31 7.61
N GLN A 363 11.72 -20.86 6.43
CA GLN A 363 12.88 -21.61 5.97
C GLN A 363 13.32 -21.15 4.57
N VAL A 364 14.58 -21.41 4.27
CA VAL A 364 15.18 -21.20 2.95
C VAL A 364 15.62 -22.54 2.40
N GLY A 365 15.14 -22.87 1.22
CA GLY A 365 15.48 -24.12 0.55
C GLY A 365 15.81 -23.91 -0.93
N GLU A 366 16.26 -25.00 -1.53
CA GLU A 366 16.48 -25.13 -2.97
C GLU A 366 15.87 -26.44 -3.44
N ILE A 367 14.99 -26.38 -4.45
CA ILE A 367 14.42 -27.57 -5.08
C ILE A 367 15.32 -27.99 -6.24
N THR A 368 15.70 -29.25 -6.26
CA THR A 368 16.44 -29.82 -7.38
C THR A 368 15.53 -30.00 -8.58
N LEU A 369 15.94 -29.41 -9.71
CA LEU A 369 15.25 -29.55 -10.99
C LEU A 369 15.73 -30.82 -11.69
N PRO A 370 14.86 -31.46 -12.53
CA PRO A 370 15.21 -32.69 -13.27
C PRO A 370 16.28 -32.44 -14.33
#